data_f476888533d4ea785e82175398449d04
#
_entry.id   f476888533d4ea785e82175398449d04
#
_cell.length_a   1.000
_cell.length_b   1.000
_cell.length_c   1.000
_cell.angle_alpha   90.00
_cell.angle_beta   90.00
_cell.angle_gamma   90.00
#
_symmetry.space_group_name_H-M   'P 1'
#
loop_
_entity.id
_entity.type
_entity.pdbx_description
1 polymer ?
#
loop_
_entity_poly.entity_id
_entity_poly.type
_entity_poly.pdbx_seq_one_letter_code
_entity_poly.pdbx_strand_id
1 'polypeptide(L)'
;VLDILVDIDFTLQAGQSLAIVGESGSGKSTLLALLAGLDLPTRGEVILSGQSLGALDEDGRAALRAREIGFVFQNFQLLGHMTALENVMLPLELAGVPQARARALDMLERVGLGQRLRHYPKLLSGGEQQRVALARAFVVQPRLLLADEPTGSLDPATGERIMDLMFRLNAEQGTTLILVTHDMQLARRCDRTLTLQAGRQQG
;
A
#
# COMPACT_ATOMS: atom_id res chain seq x y z
N VAL A 1 5.18 24.51 -18.16
CA VAL A 1 4.91 23.73 -16.94
C VAL A 1 4.02 22.58 -17.37
N LEU A 2 4.39 21.35 -17.03
CA LEU A 2 3.59 20.18 -17.31
C LEU A 2 2.69 19.94 -16.09
N ASP A 3 1.38 20.06 -16.27
CA ASP A 3 0.41 19.69 -15.24
C ASP A 3 0.20 18.18 -15.27
N ILE A 4 0.56 17.48 -14.18
CA ILE A 4 0.44 16.02 -14.06
C ILE A 4 -0.92 15.63 -13.52
N LEU A 5 -1.40 16.35 -12.49
CA LEU A 5 -2.71 16.15 -11.87
C LEU A 5 -3.42 17.49 -11.75
N VAL A 6 -4.68 17.53 -12.13
CA VAL A 6 -5.50 18.75 -12.12
C VAL A 6 -6.90 18.43 -11.62
N ASP A 7 -7.35 19.22 -10.64
CA ASP A 7 -8.71 19.18 -10.10
C ASP A 7 -9.10 17.76 -9.61
N ILE A 8 -8.22 17.14 -8.81
CA ILE A 8 -8.51 15.87 -8.14
C ILE A 8 -9.10 16.19 -6.77
N ASP A 9 -10.34 15.79 -6.55
CA ASP A 9 -11.03 16.00 -5.28
C ASP A 9 -11.86 14.77 -4.89
N PHE A 10 -11.56 14.18 -3.74
CA PHE A 10 -12.34 13.09 -3.16
C PHE A 10 -12.12 12.98 -1.65
N THR A 11 -13.10 12.42 -1.00
CA THR A 11 -13.03 12.06 0.43
C THR A 11 -13.30 10.57 0.57
N LEU A 12 -12.51 9.90 1.42
CA LEU A 12 -12.66 8.50 1.74
C LEU A 12 -12.85 8.34 3.25
N GLN A 13 -13.89 7.64 3.65
CA GLN A 13 -14.16 7.38 5.05
C GLN A 13 -13.25 6.25 5.57
N ALA A 14 -12.98 6.25 6.88
CA ALA A 14 -12.20 5.18 7.50
C ALA A 14 -12.82 3.80 7.22
N GLY A 15 -12.00 2.85 6.81
CA GLY A 15 -12.40 1.48 6.47
C GLY A 15 -12.98 1.30 5.07
N GLN A 16 -13.21 2.39 4.30
CA GLN A 16 -13.64 2.28 2.90
C GLN A 16 -12.48 1.89 1.98
N SER A 17 -12.83 1.34 0.83
CA SER A 17 -11.91 1.02 -0.26
C SER A 17 -12.21 1.84 -1.52
N LEU A 18 -11.16 2.37 -2.14
CA LEU A 18 -11.20 3.13 -3.39
C LEU A 18 -10.28 2.49 -4.42
N ALA A 19 -10.80 2.12 -5.58
CA ALA A 19 -9.98 1.78 -6.73
C ALA A 19 -9.68 3.04 -7.54
N ILE A 20 -8.43 3.27 -7.90
CA ILE A 20 -8.00 4.29 -8.86
C ILE A 20 -7.64 3.57 -10.15
N VAL A 21 -8.42 3.81 -11.20
CA VAL A 21 -8.24 3.20 -12.51
C VAL A 21 -7.86 4.25 -13.56
N GLY A 22 -7.20 3.82 -14.62
CA GLY A 22 -6.83 4.70 -15.73
C GLY A 22 -5.67 4.12 -16.53
N GLU A 23 -5.43 4.69 -17.70
CA GLU A 23 -4.35 4.27 -18.60
C GLU A 23 -2.97 4.48 -17.99
N SER A 24 -1.96 3.81 -18.56
CA SER A 24 -0.56 4.07 -18.18
C SER A 24 -0.21 5.55 -18.45
N GLY A 25 0.48 6.18 -17.53
CA GLY A 25 0.83 7.60 -17.62
C GLY A 25 -0.30 8.58 -17.25
N SER A 26 -1.46 8.12 -16.79
CA SER A 26 -2.57 9.02 -16.38
C SER A 26 -2.34 9.77 -15.05
N GLY A 27 -1.22 9.52 -14.35
CA GLY A 27 -0.88 10.19 -13.08
C GLY A 27 -1.15 9.39 -11.81
N LYS A 28 -1.56 8.10 -11.91
CA LYS A 28 -1.92 7.26 -10.74
C LYS A 28 -0.81 7.16 -9.70
N SER A 29 0.42 6.86 -10.11
CA SER A 29 1.57 6.74 -9.19
C SER A 29 1.94 8.10 -8.58
N THR A 30 1.78 9.21 -9.31
CA THR A 30 1.93 10.56 -8.78
C THR A 30 0.88 10.84 -7.72
N LEU A 31 -0.39 10.46 -7.97
CA LEU A 31 -1.45 10.61 -6.98
C LEU A 31 -1.15 9.79 -5.72
N LEU A 32 -0.69 8.54 -5.85
CA LEU A 32 -0.26 7.75 -4.68
C LEU A 32 0.88 8.42 -3.91
N ALA A 33 1.87 9.00 -4.61
CA ALA A 33 2.97 9.70 -3.95
C ALA A 33 2.49 10.91 -3.14
N LEU A 34 1.53 11.69 -3.66
CA LEU A 34 0.91 12.80 -2.94
C LEU A 34 0.11 12.31 -1.73
N LEU A 35 -0.71 11.27 -1.90
CA LEU A 35 -1.51 10.68 -0.80
C LEU A 35 -0.63 10.09 0.31
N ALA A 36 0.56 9.64 -0.05
CA ALA A 36 1.57 9.16 0.89
C ALA A 36 2.38 10.26 1.57
N GLY A 37 2.26 11.51 1.12
CA GLY A 37 3.12 12.60 1.56
C GLY A 37 4.59 12.42 1.17
N LEU A 38 4.87 11.62 0.13
CA LEU A 38 6.20 11.51 -0.48
C LEU A 38 6.52 12.73 -1.35
N ASP A 39 5.47 13.37 -1.85
CA ASP A 39 5.52 14.64 -2.55
C ASP A 39 4.36 15.53 -2.07
N LEU A 40 4.38 16.81 -2.40
CA LEU A 40 3.35 17.76 -2.04
C LEU A 40 2.68 18.33 -3.29
N PRO A 41 1.35 18.57 -3.28
CA PRO A 41 0.68 19.19 -4.40
C PRO A 41 1.14 20.64 -4.56
N THR A 42 1.26 21.11 -5.80
CA THR A 42 1.57 22.52 -6.11
C THR A 42 0.46 23.45 -5.62
N ARG A 43 -0.78 22.97 -5.61
CA ARG A 43 -1.97 23.66 -5.11
C ARG A 43 -2.92 22.63 -4.49
N GLY A 44 -3.75 23.07 -3.55
CA GLY A 44 -4.63 22.18 -2.79
C GLY A 44 -3.89 21.54 -1.62
N GLU A 45 -4.49 20.52 -1.04
CA GLU A 45 -3.93 19.83 0.12
C GLU A 45 -4.34 18.36 0.17
N VAL A 46 -3.57 17.58 0.91
CA VAL A 46 -3.90 16.20 1.28
C VAL A 46 -4.07 16.15 2.79
N ILE A 47 -5.22 15.66 3.24
CA ILE A 47 -5.52 15.47 4.65
C ILE A 47 -5.61 13.99 4.96
N LEU A 48 -4.79 13.51 5.89
CA LEU A 48 -4.81 12.13 6.38
C LEU A 48 -5.13 12.14 7.88
N SER A 49 -6.17 11.40 8.27
CA SER A 49 -6.61 11.32 9.67
C SER A 49 -6.83 12.70 10.35
N GLY A 50 -7.33 13.68 9.58
CA GLY A 50 -7.55 15.03 10.03
C GLY A 50 -6.31 15.93 10.08
N GLN A 51 -5.15 15.43 9.63
CA GLN A 51 -3.91 16.19 9.59
C GLN A 51 -3.51 16.54 8.15
N SER A 52 -3.30 17.82 7.86
CA SER A 52 -2.79 18.26 6.56
C SER A 52 -1.32 17.88 6.40
N LEU A 53 -1.00 17.15 5.33
CA LEU A 53 0.38 16.72 5.03
C LEU A 53 1.28 17.90 4.68
N GLY A 54 0.72 18.95 4.08
CA GLY A 54 1.44 20.18 3.73
C GLY A 54 1.85 21.02 4.95
N ALA A 55 1.19 20.83 6.10
CA ALA A 55 1.55 21.51 7.34
C ALA A 55 2.71 20.86 8.09
N LEU A 56 3.15 19.66 7.67
CA LEU A 56 4.26 18.92 8.25
C LEU A 56 5.56 19.20 7.49
N ASP A 57 6.68 19.22 8.22
CA ASP A 57 8.01 19.08 7.62
C ASP A 57 8.26 17.64 7.14
N GLU A 58 9.41 17.39 6.51
CA GLU A 58 9.71 16.05 5.97
C GLU A 58 9.80 14.98 7.07
N ASP A 59 10.39 15.31 8.21
CA ASP A 59 10.50 14.37 9.34
C ASP A 59 9.11 14.03 9.90
N GLY A 60 8.23 15.02 10.01
CA GLY A 60 6.83 14.83 10.42
C GLY A 60 6.05 13.97 9.43
N ARG A 61 6.20 14.18 8.11
CA ARG A 61 5.60 13.32 7.08
C ARG A 61 6.15 11.90 7.14
N ALA A 62 7.46 11.73 7.31
CA ALA A 62 8.10 10.41 7.44
C ALA A 62 7.58 9.65 8.67
N ALA A 63 7.46 10.32 9.82
CA ALA A 63 6.91 9.74 11.04
C ALA A 63 5.44 9.35 10.88
N LEU A 64 4.64 10.18 10.20
CA LEU A 64 3.25 9.88 9.91
C LEU A 64 3.13 8.69 8.96
N ARG A 65 3.91 8.65 7.86
CA ARG A 65 3.97 7.49 6.94
C ARG A 65 4.28 6.21 7.68
N ALA A 66 5.33 6.20 8.50
CA ALA A 66 5.76 5.01 9.24
C ALA A 66 4.67 4.46 10.17
N ARG A 67 3.81 5.32 10.72
CA ARG A 67 2.77 4.95 11.67
C ARG A 67 1.43 4.63 11.02
N GLU A 68 1.04 5.39 9.98
CA GLU A 68 -0.35 5.40 9.48
C GLU A 68 -0.50 4.70 8.13
N ILE A 69 0.60 4.52 7.35
CA ILE A 69 0.52 4.07 5.96
C ILE A 69 1.26 2.76 5.74
N GLY A 70 0.56 1.79 5.17
CA GLY A 70 1.15 0.58 4.60
C GLY A 70 1.26 0.71 3.08
N PHE A 71 2.32 0.13 2.51
CA PHE A 71 2.53 0.12 1.06
C PHE A 71 2.65 -1.30 0.51
N VAL A 72 1.99 -1.54 -0.61
CA VAL A 72 2.14 -2.75 -1.42
C VAL A 72 2.40 -2.35 -2.87
N PHE A 73 3.48 -2.84 -3.47
CA PHE A 73 3.91 -2.48 -4.81
C PHE A 73 3.92 -3.69 -5.74
N GLN A 74 3.84 -3.44 -7.04
CA GLN A 74 3.91 -4.44 -8.09
C GLN A 74 5.18 -5.28 -8.04
N ASN A 75 6.34 -4.66 -7.77
CA ASN A 75 7.65 -5.30 -7.70
C ASN A 75 8.07 -5.65 -6.28
N PHE A 76 7.12 -5.90 -5.38
CA PHE A 76 7.28 -6.31 -3.99
C PHE A 76 8.12 -5.35 -3.12
N GLN A 77 9.15 -4.74 -3.67
CA GLN A 77 10.12 -3.82 -3.02
C GLN A 77 10.67 -4.36 -1.68
N LEU A 78 10.99 -5.66 -1.65
CA LEU A 78 11.64 -6.27 -0.51
C LEU A 78 13.14 -5.92 -0.50
N LEU A 79 13.69 -5.77 0.71
CA LEU A 79 15.11 -5.57 0.91
C LEU A 79 15.83 -6.92 0.70
N GLY A 80 16.56 -7.04 -0.41
CA GLY A 80 17.12 -8.31 -0.87
C GLY A 80 18.20 -8.90 0.04
N HIS A 81 18.81 -8.09 0.91
CA HIS A 81 19.81 -8.48 1.91
C HIS A 81 19.19 -8.85 3.27
N MET A 82 17.87 -8.73 3.41
CA MET A 82 17.11 -9.11 4.60
C MET A 82 16.26 -10.36 4.33
N THR A 83 16.11 -11.20 5.33
CA THR A 83 15.20 -12.35 5.31
C THR A 83 13.73 -11.90 5.29
N ALA A 84 12.79 -12.83 5.06
CA ALA A 84 11.36 -12.55 5.13
C ALA A 84 10.99 -11.97 6.52
N LEU A 85 11.51 -12.56 7.60
CA LEU A 85 11.25 -12.07 8.95
C LEU A 85 11.78 -10.65 9.16
N GLU A 86 13.01 -10.36 8.75
CA GLU A 86 13.62 -9.03 8.91
C GLU A 86 12.89 -7.97 8.08
N ASN A 87 12.46 -8.30 6.86
CA ASN A 87 11.64 -7.40 6.05
C ASN A 87 10.33 -7.00 6.76
N VAL A 88 9.68 -7.93 7.46
CA VAL A 88 8.42 -7.66 8.18
C VAL A 88 8.68 -6.99 9.53
N MET A 89 9.80 -7.27 10.19
CA MET A 89 10.19 -6.62 11.46
C MET A 89 10.54 -5.15 11.28
N LEU A 90 11.21 -4.81 10.17
CA LEU A 90 11.82 -3.50 9.96
C LEU A 90 10.88 -2.31 10.26
N PRO A 91 9.66 -2.22 9.73
CA PRO A 91 8.78 -1.09 10.03
C PRO A 91 8.40 -1.00 11.52
N LEU A 92 8.30 -2.11 12.23
CA LEU A 92 8.05 -2.13 13.66
C LEU A 92 9.25 -1.61 14.46
N GLU A 93 10.47 -1.98 14.06
CA GLU A 93 11.71 -1.54 14.69
C GLU A 93 11.93 -0.04 14.49
N LEU A 94 11.69 0.45 13.26
CA LEU A 94 11.78 1.89 12.96
C LEU A 94 10.74 2.71 13.73
N ALA A 95 9.56 2.17 13.97
CA ALA A 95 8.52 2.80 14.77
C ALA A 95 8.72 2.61 16.28
N GLY A 96 9.77 1.93 16.73
CA GLY A 96 10.04 1.66 18.15
C GLY A 96 8.96 0.78 18.81
N VAL A 97 8.26 -0.04 18.03
CA VAL A 97 7.16 -0.87 18.55
C VAL A 97 7.72 -2.06 19.34
N PRO A 98 7.29 -2.25 20.59
CA PRO A 98 7.77 -3.37 21.40
C PRO A 98 7.34 -4.71 20.80
N GLN A 99 8.14 -5.76 21.07
CA GLN A 99 7.87 -7.11 20.58
C GLN A 99 7.81 -7.24 19.04
N ALA A 100 8.57 -6.42 18.31
CA ALA A 100 8.59 -6.41 16.83
C ALA A 100 8.72 -7.83 16.24
N ARG A 101 9.63 -8.65 16.79
CA ARG A 101 9.84 -10.02 16.34
C ARG A 101 8.59 -10.91 16.52
N ALA A 102 7.93 -10.86 17.66
CA ALA A 102 6.74 -11.69 17.92
C ALA A 102 5.59 -11.30 16.99
N ARG A 103 5.36 -9.99 16.77
CA ARG A 103 4.34 -9.49 15.85
C ARG A 103 4.64 -9.86 14.40
N ALA A 104 5.89 -9.78 13.97
CA ALA A 104 6.30 -10.18 12.63
C ALA A 104 6.15 -11.70 12.40
N LEU A 105 6.45 -12.53 13.39
CA LEU A 105 6.22 -13.98 13.33
C LEU A 105 4.73 -14.30 13.17
N ASP A 106 3.87 -13.73 14.00
CA ASP A 106 2.42 -13.89 13.90
C ASP A 106 1.91 -13.48 12.52
N MET A 107 2.33 -12.32 12.01
CA MET A 107 1.90 -11.86 10.70
C MET A 107 2.38 -12.77 9.57
N LEU A 108 3.60 -13.31 9.63
CA LEU A 108 4.10 -14.26 8.64
C LEU A 108 3.36 -15.59 8.68
N GLU A 109 2.94 -16.07 9.85
CA GLU A 109 2.04 -17.22 9.96
C GLU A 109 0.68 -16.93 9.30
N ARG A 110 0.07 -15.77 9.56
CA ARG A 110 -1.22 -15.37 8.99
C ARG A 110 -1.20 -15.29 7.46
N VAL A 111 -0.08 -14.95 6.84
CA VAL A 111 0.08 -14.96 5.38
C VAL A 111 0.60 -16.30 4.84
N GLY A 112 0.72 -17.34 5.69
CA GLY A 112 1.13 -18.70 5.31
C GLY A 112 2.61 -18.84 4.99
N LEU A 113 3.48 -18.07 5.68
CA LEU A 113 4.94 -18.09 5.49
C LEU A 113 5.73 -18.47 6.74
N GLY A 114 5.11 -19.11 7.72
CA GLY A 114 5.79 -19.56 8.94
C GLY A 114 7.00 -20.46 8.73
N GLN A 115 7.04 -21.19 7.60
CA GLN A 115 8.17 -22.05 7.22
C GLN A 115 9.22 -21.33 6.34
N ARG A 116 9.03 -20.04 6.06
CA ARG A 116 9.89 -19.24 5.16
C ARG A 116 10.63 -18.09 5.87
N LEU A 117 10.58 -18.02 7.18
CA LEU A 117 11.07 -16.90 8.01
C LEU A 117 12.51 -16.47 7.69
N ARG A 118 13.39 -17.44 7.43
CA ARG A 118 14.82 -17.21 7.18
C ARG A 118 15.19 -17.13 5.70
N HIS A 119 14.20 -17.23 4.79
CA HIS A 119 14.48 -17.16 3.34
C HIS A 119 14.69 -15.70 2.95
N TYR A 120 15.70 -15.47 2.11
CA TYR A 120 15.92 -14.20 1.42
C TYR A 120 14.97 -14.07 0.23
N PRO A 121 14.61 -12.85 -0.21
CA PRO A 121 13.69 -12.63 -1.32
C PRO A 121 14.02 -13.45 -2.58
N LYS A 122 15.29 -13.58 -2.94
CA LYS A 122 15.75 -14.35 -4.11
C LYS A 122 15.42 -15.86 -4.05
N LEU A 123 15.10 -16.38 -2.87
CA LEU A 123 14.75 -17.79 -2.64
C LEU A 123 13.24 -18.00 -2.55
N LEU A 124 12.44 -16.94 -2.68
CA LEU A 124 10.99 -16.94 -2.60
C LEU A 124 10.39 -16.82 -4.01
N SER A 125 9.31 -17.53 -4.26
CA SER A 125 8.49 -17.31 -5.46
C SER A 125 7.86 -15.91 -5.45
N GLY A 126 7.40 -15.41 -6.61
CA GLY A 126 6.75 -14.10 -6.69
C GLY A 126 5.55 -13.97 -5.74
N GLY A 127 4.71 -15.00 -5.66
CA GLY A 127 3.59 -15.02 -4.73
C GLY A 127 4.01 -15.07 -3.25
N GLU A 128 5.13 -15.73 -2.90
CA GLU A 128 5.69 -15.68 -1.55
C GLU A 128 6.27 -14.30 -1.23
N GLN A 129 6.98 -13.68 -2.19
CA GLN A 129 7.49 -12.31 -2.03
C GLN A 129 6.36 -11.31 -1.82
N GLN A 130 5.25 -11.42 -2.56
CA GLN A 130 4.10 -10.55 -2.39
C GLN A 130 3.41 -10.77 -1.03
N ARG A 131 3.35 -12.01 -0.53
CA ARG A 131 2.87 -12.27 0.84
C ARG A 131 3.77 -11.65 1.91
N VAL A 132 5.10 -11.65 1.72
CA VAL A 132 6.02 -10.91 2.62
C VAL A 132 5.74 -9.40 2.55
N ALA A 133 5.53 -8.85 1.35
CA ALA A 133 5.20 -7.42 1.17
C ALA A 133 3.87 -7.05 1.85
N LEU A 134 2.84 -7.90 1.73
CA LEU A 134 1.58 -7.74 2.48
C LEU A 134 1.81 -7.81 3.99
N ALA A 135 2.53 -8.80 4.47
CA ALA A 135 2.85 -8.92 5.90
C ALA A 135 3.56 -7.67 6.41
N ARG A 136 4.55 -7.16 5.67
CA ARG A 136 5.27 -5.92 6.00
C ARG A 136 4.35 -4.71 6.05
N ALA A 137 3.40 -4.59 5.13
CA ALA A 137 2.46 -3.49 5.09
C ALA A 137 1.44 -3.52 6.23
N PHE A 138 0.94 -4.72 6.59
CA PHE A 138 -0.10 -4.87 7.60
C PHE A 138 0.40 -5.03 9.04
N VAL A 139 1.70 -5.34 9.26
CA VAL A 139 2.24 -5.61 10.61
C VAL A 139 2.18 -4.41 11.54
N VAL A 140 2.25 -3.19 10.99
CA VAL A 140 2.11 -1.93 11.73
C VAL A 140 0.66 -1.56 12.03
N GLN A 141 -0.32 -2.31 11.50
CA GLN A 141 -1.76 -2.01 11.58
C GLN A 141 -2.08 -0.61 11.02
N PRO A 142 -1.78 -0.36 9.74
CA PRO A 142 -1.90 0.96 9.15
C PRO A 142 -3.36 1.41 9.09
N ARG A 143 -3.61 2.73 9.16
CA ARG A 143 -4.93 3.30 8.91
C ARG A 143 -5.24 3.39 7.41
N LEU A 144 -4.20 3.53 6.58
CA LEU A 144 -4.31 3.59 5.13
C LEU A 144 -3.36 2.59 4.49
N LEU A 145 -3.88 1.74 3.61
CA LEU A 145 -3.10 0.90 2.73
C LEU A 145 -3.11 1.50 1.32
N LEU A 146 -1.93 1.76 0.77
CA LEU A 146 -1.73 2.16 -0.60
C LEU A 146 -1.16 0.96 -1.38
N ALA A 147 -1.90 0.48 -2.38
CA ALA A 147 -1.52 -0.66 -3.19
C ALA A 147 -1.40 -0.23 -4.67
N ASP A 148 -0.21 -0.33 -5.24
CA ASP A 148 0.08 0.01 -6.63
C ASP A 148 0.28 -1.26 -7.45
N GLU A 149 -0.72 -1.62 -8.28
CA GLU A 149 -0.72 -2.82 -9.14
C GLU A 149 -0.23 -4.09 -8.42
N PRO A 150 -0.79 -4.45 -7.25
CA PRO A 150 -0.18 -5.43 -6.33
C PRO A 150 -0.04 -6.84 -6.91
N THR A 151 -0.65 -7.13 -8.05
CA THR A 151 -0.60 -8.43 -8.71
C THR A 151 -0.02 -8.39 -10.13
N GLY A 152 0.41 -7.23 -10.59
CA GLY A 152 0.85 -7.02 -11.98
C GLY A 152 2.09 -7.85 -12.40
N SER A 153 2.85 -8.40 -11.45
CA SER A 153 4.02 -9.27 -11.71
C SER A 153 3.73 -10.76 -11.46
N LEU A 154 2.46 -11.14 -11.22
CA LEU A 154 2.08 -12.51 -10.87
C LEU A 154 1.22 -13.14 -11.97
N ASP A 155 1.22 -14.48 -12.02
CA ASP A 155 0.22 -15.19 -12.82
C ASP A 155 -1.20 -14.98 -12.27
N PRO A 156 -2.24 -15.08 -13.10
CA PRO A 156 -3.61 -14.76 -12.71
C PRO A 156 -4.10 -15.51 -11.47
N ALA A 157 -3.82 -16.82 -11.38
CA ALA A 157 -4.30 -17.64 -10.27
C ALA A 157 -3.60 -17.28 -8.93
N THR A 158 -2.32 -16.95 -8.97
CA THR A 158 -1.58 -16.45 -7.81
C THR A 158 -2.05 -15.04 -7.45
N GLY A 159 -2.25 -14.17 -8.46
CA GLY A 159 -2.77 -12.83 -8.28
C GLY A 159 -4.11 -12.80 -7.53
N GLU A 160 -5.06 -13.64 -7.93
CA GLU A 160 -6.36 -13.75 -7.27
C GLU A 160 -6.23 -14.10 -5.78
N ARG A 161 -5.41 -15.11 -5.44
CA ARG A 161 -5.15 -15.50 -4.04
C ARG A 161 -4.52 -14.40 -3.22
N ILE A 162 -3.61 -13.61 -3.81
CA ILE A 162 -2.97 -12.46 -3.18
C ILE A 162 -4.00 -11.36 -2.92
N MET A 163 -4.89 -11.08 -3.88
CA MET A 163 -5.95 -10.10 -3.69
C MET A 163 -6.95 -10.52 -2.60
N ASP A 164 -7.34 -11.80 -2.58
CA ASP A 164 -8.20 -12.33 -1.52
C ASP A 164 -7.56 -12.19 -0.13
N LEU A 165 -6.27 -12.50 -0.03
CA LEU A 165 -5.52 -12.33 1.20
C LEU A 165 -5.48 -10.85 1.62
N MET A 166 -5.20 -9.93 0.69
CA MET A 166 -5.14 -8.50 0.95
C MET A 166 -6.48 -7.94 1.44
N PHE A 167 -7.57 -8.25 0.73
CA PHE A 167 -8.92 -7.80 1.15
C PHE A 167 -9.34 -8.39 2.50
N ARG A 168 -9.01 -9.65 2.78
CA ARG A 168 -9.26 -10.27 4.09
C ARG A 168 -8.52 -9.54 5.20
N LEU A 169 -7.20 -9.33 5.06
CA LEU A 169 -6.40 -8.61 6.06
C LEU A 169 -6.89 -7.18 6.26
N ASN A 170 -7.29 -6.51 5.17
CA ASN A 170 -7.85 -5.18 5.19
C ASN A 170 -9.14 -5.11 6.00
N ALA A 171 -10.06 -6.04 5.76
CA ALA A 171 -11.33 -6.13 6.49
C ALA A 171 -11.13 -6.46 7.98
N GLU A 172 -10.21 -7.39 8.31
CA GLU A 172 -9.89 -7.77 9.68
C GLU A 172 -9.32 -6.60 10.51
N GLN A 173 -8.55 -5.70 9.88
CA GLN A 173 -7.94 -4.55 10.56
C GLN A 173 -8.76 -3.27 10.44
N GLY A 174 -9.81 -3.23 9.62
CA GLY A 174 -10.59 -2.03 9.34
C GLY A 174 -9.77 -0.93 8.65
N THR A 175 -8.75 -1.32 7.86
CA THR A 175 -7.84 -0.40 7.18
C THR A 175 -8.56 0.24 5.98
N THR A 176 -8.36 1.54 5.77
CA THR A 176 -8.80 2.22 4.54
C THR A 176 -7.88 1.80 3.39
N LEU A 177 -8.44 1.44 2.23
CA LEU A 177 -7.66 0.94 1.10
C LEU A 177 -7.75 1.89 -0.09
N ILE A 178 -6.61 2.24 -0.68
CA ILE A 178 -6.54 2.81 -2.04
C ILE A 178 -5.76 1.83 -2.92
N LEU A 179 -6.45 1.29 -3.91
CA LEU A 179 -5.94 0.32 -4.86
C LEU A 179 -5.79 0.95 -6.25
N VAL A 180 -4.57 1.10 -6.72
CA VAL A 180 -4.32 1.42 -8.14
C VAL A 180 -4.30 0.13 -8.93
N THR A 181 -5.12 0.05 -9.96
CA THR A 181 -5.15 -1.10 -10.86
C THR A 181 -5.70 -0.73 -12.23
N HIS A 182 -5.30 -1.46 -13.25
CA HIS A 182 -5.94 -1.46 -14.58
C HIS A 182 -6.96 -2.60 -14.74
N ASP A 183 -7.04 -3.51 -13.77
CA ASP A 183 -8.01 -4.62 -13.76
C ASP A 183 -9.35 -4.16 -13.18
N MET A 184 -10.35 -4.08 -14.07
CA MET A 184 -11.71 -3.67 -13.71
C MET A 184 -12.43 -4.68 -12.82
N GLN A 185 -12.02 -5.97 -12.82
CA GLN A 185 -12.62 -6.96 -11.93
C GLN A 185 -12.15 -6.71 -10.48
N LEU A 186 -10.87 -6.39 -10.30
CA LEU A 186 -10.33 -5.99 -9.01
C LEU A 186 -10.91 -4.66 -8.54
N ALA A 187 -11.04 -3.67 -9.44
CA ALA A 187 -11.63 -2.38 -9.11
C ALA A 187 -13.07 -2.49 -8.58
N ARG A 188 -13.86 -3.40 -9.12
CA ARG A 188 -15.26 -3.67 -8.66
C ARG A 188 -15.34 -4.29 -7.26
N ARG A 189 -14.24 -4.76 -6.69
CA ARG A 189 -14.20 -5.26 -5.31
C ARG A 189 -14.06 -4.14 -4.28
N CYS A 190 -13.72 -2.94 -4.72
CA CYS A 190 -13.68 -1.74 -3.89
C CYS A 190 -15.05 -1.08 -3.80
N ASP A 191 -15.30 -0.35 -2.70
CA ASP A 191 -16.57 0.35 -2.46
C ASP A 191 -16.81 1.47 -3.47
N ARG A 192 -15.72 2.08 -3.97
CA ARG A 192 -15.75 3.20 -4.91
C ARG A 192 -14.66 3.04 -5.97
N THR A 193 -14.91 3.64 -7.14
CA THR A 193 -13.91 3.74 -8.21
C THR A 193 -13.75 5.19 -8.63
N LEU A 194 -12.49 5.63 -8.77
CA LEU A 194 -12.10 6.91 -9.33
C LEU A 194 -11.37 6.63 -10.65
N THR A 195 -11.87 7.17 -11.74
CA THR A 195 -11.21 7.06 -13.04
C THR A 195 -10.32 8.26 -13.26
N LEU A 196 -9.04 8.01 -13.55
CA LEU A 196 -8.06 9.04 -13.85
C LEU A 196 -7.69 9.01 -15.32
N GLN A 197 -7.95 10.11 -16.04
CA GLN A 197 -7.64 10.25 -17.46
C GLN A 197 -6.85 11.54 -17.69
N ALA A 198 -5.66 11.44 -18.27
CA ALA A 198 -4.79 12.57 -18.56
C ALA A 198 -4.66 13.54 -17.36
N GLY A 199 -4.45 12.99 -16.16
CA GLY A 199 -4.27 13.77 -14.94
C GLY A 199 -5.54 14.38 -14.34
N ARG A 200 -6.73 14.04 -14.85
CA ARG A 200 -8.02 14.55 -14.37
C ARG A 200 -8.93 13.43 -13.90
N GLN A 201 -9.68 13.72 -12.85
CA GLN A 201 -10.75 12.85 -12.39
C GLN A 201 -11.92 12.90 -13.37
N GLN A 202 -12.39 11.74 -13.78
CA GLN A 202 -13.62 11.60 -14.54
C GLN A 202 -14.78 11.30 -13.57
N GLY A 203 -15.90 11.98 -13.77
CA GLY A 203 -17.11 11.85 -12.96
C GLY A 203 -17.81 10.50 -13.10
#